data_0ea419c221e227294de1bed4731a4e35
#
_entry.id   0ea419c221e227294de1bed4731a4e35
#
_cell.length_a   1.000
_cell.length_b   1.000
_cell.length_c   1.000
_cell.angle_alpha   90.00
_cell.angle_beta   90.00
_cell.angle_gamma   90.00
#
_symmetry.space_group_name_H-M   'P 1'
#
loop_
_entity.id
_entity.type
_entity.pdbx_description
1 polymer ?
#
loop_
_entity_poly.entity_id
_entity_poly.type
_entity_poly.pdbx_seq_one_letter_code
_entity_poly.pdbx_strand_id
1 'polypeptide(L)'
;MNQNHKNDKSILLLLQEVFSDKLNTNVSSSYTDMMERSTYLQLHKFSIWKNEADGFWRTHYIDEQGKKKLKKLKHSEDMINFVIDYVQNNEAQNLTVKDIFPLWIETKKKSTNSPGYLSRILFDWRKFYLSDSDFINKPIKEMTKRYLKDWAYSKIIEYQLTSKAFGNMALILREIFDLASDEEFNIIERNIFREINFKKAPYTIHRKKKSQEEVYTDREKITLINEAWEMYRQKKDILYLGIVLCFSTGVRVGELCALQFEDVEPNFITVQNELIEDGYVTEDYKFHSTGYKLVNYLKCGKLERKIPLSDFGKQAIKEIQNYYTSRNIPMDSFMFLVKGRFVYPRVFEERLQKLCDNVNIKYRSIHKIRKTVCSTLVGSGININTVREIMGHSDEKTTLRNYTYDTKEATESDLEVIRALSF
;
A
#
# COMPACT_ATOMS: atom_id res chain seq x y z
N MET A 1 -8.02 -0.84 -28.43
CA MET A 1 -6.86 -0.15 -27.82
C MET A 1 -6.67 1.32 -28.23
N ASN A 2 -7.21 1.83 -29.33
CA ASN A 2 -6.90 3.20 -29.82
C ASN A 2 -7.95 4.30 -29.57
N GLN A 3 -9.08 4.02 -28.93
CA GLN A 3 -10.14 5.05 -28.74
C GLN A 3 -9.94 5.91 -27.49
N ASN A 4 -9.48 5.34 -26.35
CA ASN A 4 -9.30 6.11 -25.12
C ASN A 4 -8.17 7.13 -25.22
N HIS A 5 -7.02 6.78 -25.79
CA HIS A 5 -5.89 7.71 -25.97
C HIS A 5 -6.18 8.90 -26.92
N LYS A 6 -7.06 8.71 -27.90
CA LYS A 6 -7.50 9.84 -28.77
C LYS A 6 -8.46 10.76 -28.04
N ASN A 7 -9.28 10.21 -27.15
CA ASN A 7 -10.23 10.99 -26.37
C ASN A 7 -9.51 11.88 -25.34
N ASP A 8 -8.52 11.36 -24.61
CA ASP A 8 -7.75 12.11 -23.63
C ASP A 8 -7.02 13.32 -24.24
N LYS A 9 -6.39 13.15 -25.40
CA LYS A 9 -5.76 14.27 -26.13
C LYS A 9 -6.76 15.33 -26.56
N SER A 10 -7.93 14.94 -27.01
CA SER A 10 -8.97 15.87 -27.47
C SER A 10 -9.62 16.62 -26.32
N ILE A 11 -9.83 15.96 -25.19
CA ILE A 11 -10.31 16.57 -23.95
C ILE A 11 -9.30 17.58 -23.42
N LEU A 12 -8.02 17.23 -23.42
CA LEU A 12 -6.94 18.14 -23.00
C LEU A 12 -6.88 19.39 -23.90
N LEU A 13 -6.98 19.23 -25.21
CA LEU A 13 -7.04 20.34 -26.18
C LEU A 13 -8.26 21.23 -25.95
N LEU A 14 -9.44 20.63 -25.72
CA LEU A 14 -10.68 21.34 -25.45
C LEU A 14 -10.57 22.18 -24.15
N LEU A 15 -10.00 21.62 -23.09
CA LEU A 15 -9.77 22.32 -21.84
C LEU A 15 -8.71 23.42 -21.98
N GLN A 16 -7.64 23.18 -22.71
CA GLN A 16 -6.60 24.18 -22.96
C GLN A 16 -7.14 25.40 -23.70
N GLU A 17 -8.02 25.23 -24.69
CA GLU A 17 -8.65 26.38 -25.40
C GLU A 17 -9.50 27.25 -24.48
N VAL A 18 -10.12 26.70 -23.44
CA VAL A 18 -11.00 27.47 -22.51
C VAL A 18 -10.20 28.09 -21.37
N PHE A 19 -9.17 27.42 -20.88
CA PHE A 19 -8.46 27.84 -19.68
C PHE A 19 -7.14 28.56 -19.95
N SER A 20 -6.63 28.59 -21.20
CA SER A 20 -5.39 29.32 -21.54
C SER A 20 -5.46 30.81 -21.16
N ASP A 21 -6.62 31.45 -21.31
CA ASP A 21 -6.82 32.86 -20.99
C ASP A 21 -7.14 33.11 -19.49
N LYS A 22 -7.66 32.10 -18.77
CA LYS A 22 -8.06 32.21 -17.34
C LYS A 22 -6.92 31.92 -16.36
N LEU A 23 -5.87 31.23 -16.78
CA LEU A 23 -4.71 30.90 -15.94
C LEU A 23 -3.89 32.13 -15.51
N ASN A 24 -4.09 33.27 -16.16
CA ASN A 24 -3.39 34.51 -15.86
C ASN A 24 -4.02 35.35 -14.71
N THR A 25 -5.21 35.03 -14.22
CA THR A 25 -5.95 35.90 -13.28
C THR A 25 -6.31 35.30 -11.93
N ASN A 26 -6.40 33.96 -11.77
CA ASN A 26 -6.64 33.32 -10.46
C ASN A 26 -6.36 31.81 -10.51
N VAL A 27 -5.13 31.41 -10.24
CA VAL A 27 -4.62 30.05 -10.49
C VAL A 27 -5.36 28.95 -9.71
N SER A 28 -5.78 29.20 -8.47
CA SER A 28 -6.38 28.17 -7.63
C SER A 28 -7.83 27.81 -8.01
N SER A 29 -8.69 28.82 -8.21
CA SER A 29 -10.10 28.56 -8.58
C SER A 29 -10.27 28.06 -10.02
N SER A 30 -9.41 28.53 -10.94
CA SER A 30 -9.39 28.06 -12.33
C SER A 30 -8.95 26.60 -12.46
N TYR A 31 -8.02 26.15 -11.60
CA TYR A 31 -7.56 24.77 -11.62
C TYR A 31 -8.64 23.80 -11.10
N THR A 32 -9.36 24.18 -10.05
CA THR A 32 -10.48 23.39 -9.52
C THR A 32 -11.59 23.24 -10.55
N ASP A 33 -12.06 24.36 -11.14
CA ASP A 33 -13.08 24.36 -12.22
C ASP A 33 -12.63 23.50 -13.45
N MET A 34 -11.36 23.59 -13.82
CA MET A 34 -10.81 22.76 -14.90
C MET A 34 -10.84 21.27 -14.58
N MET A 35 -10.52 20.89 -13.34
CA MET A 35 -10.54 19.48 -12.90
C MET A 35 -11.96 18.93 -12.83
N GLU A 36 -12.92 19.71 -12.32
CA GLU A 36 -14.34 19.37 -12.29
C GLU A 36 -14.88 19.10 -13.70
N ARG A 37 -14.67 20.04 -14.62
CA ARG A 37 -15.12 19.91 -16.01
C ARG A 37 -14.45 18.73 -16.73
N SER A 38 -13.15 18.51 -16.48
CA SER A 38 -12.42 17.35 -17.01
C SER A 38 -13.08 16.02 -16.63
N THR A 39 -13.61 15.93 -15.42
CA THR A 39 -14.28 14.74 -14.92
C THR A 39 -15.54 14.40 -15.71
N TYR A 40 -16.41 15.38 -15.95
CA TYR A 40 -17.62 15.15 -16.77
C TYR A 40 -17.28 14.78 -18.21
N LEU A 41 -16.24 15.41 -18.79
CA LEU A 41 -15.80 15.09 -20.14
C LEU A 41 -15.28 13.64 -20.24
N GLN A 42 -14.63 13.13 -19.20
CA GLN A 42 -14.17 11.74 -19.14
C GLN A 42 -15.31 10.73 -18.95
N LEU A 43 -16.40 11.13 -18.28
CA LEU A 43 -17.61 10.31 -18.13
C LEU A 43 -18.42 10.20 -19.42
N HIS A 44 -18.20 11.10 -20.38
CA HIS A 44 -18.92 11.08 -21.66
C HIS A 44 -18.53 9.87 -22.51
N LYS A 45 -19.50 9.04 -22.88
CA LYS A 45 -19.28 7.75 -23.58
C LYS A 45 -18.78 7.87 -25.01
N PHE A 46 -18.87 9.04 -25.60
CA PHE A 46 -18.47 9.28 -26.97
C PHE A 46 -17.24 10.19 -27.07
N SER A 47 -16.45 9.98 -28.11
CA SER A 47 -15.29 10.84 -28.38
C SER A 47 -15.74 12.29 -28.68
N ILE A 48 -14.94 13.24 -28.21
CA ILE A 48 -15.06 14.66 -28.53
C ILE A 48 -13.89 14.99 -29.44
N TRP A 49 -14.14 15.68 -30.57
CA TRP A 49 -13.08 16.03 -31.50
C TRP A 49 -13.34 17.36 -32.21
N LYS A 50 -12.29 18.07 -32.60
CA LYS A 50 -12.35 19.23 -33.47
C LYS A 50 -12.12 18.80 -34.90
N ASN A 51 -12.97 19.25 -35.81
CA ASN A 51 -12.78 18.99 -37.24
C ASN A 51 -11.91 20.11 -37.81
N GLU A 52 -10.76 19.77 -38.36
CA GLU A 52 -9.79 20.72 -38.92
C GLU A 52 -10.31 21.47 -40.16
N ALA A 53 -11.23 20.87 -40.93
CA ALA A 53 -11.74 21.46 -42.14
C ALA A 53 -12.70 22.66 -41.90
N ASP A 54 -13.45 22.65 -40.80
CA ASP A 54 -14.45 23.69 -40.50
C ASP A 54 -14.30 24.29 -39.10
N GLY A 55 -13.34 23.83 -38.32
CA GLY A 55 -13.01 24.33 -36.97
C GLY A 55 -14.05 24.05 -35.88
N PHE A 56 -15.08 23.26 -36.15
CA PHE A 56 -16.13 22.98 -35.19
C PHE A 56 -15.79 21.79 -34.31
N TRP A 57 -16.13 21.91 -33.05
CA TRP A 57 -16.14 20.81 -32.09
C TRP A 57 -17.34 19.89 -32.32
N ARG A 58 -17.15 18.59 -32.19
CA ARG A 58 -18.16 17.56 -32.42
C ARG A 58 -18.10 16.48 -31.35
N THR A 59 -19.28 15.97 -31.00
CA THR A 59 -19.45 14.74 -30.24
C THR A 59 -20.74 14.04 -30.64
N HIS A 60 -20.85 12.76 -30.35
CA HIS A 60 -22.11 12.05 -30.45
C HIS A 60 -22.84 12.06 -29.11
N TYR A 61 -24.14 11.90 -29.12
CA TYR A 61 -24.98 11.71 -27.94
C TYR A 61 -26.19 10.85 -28.31
N ILE A 62 -26.88 10.30 -27.32
CA ILE A 62 -28.14 9.56 -27.48
C ILE A 62 -29.28 10.50 -27.11
N ASP A 63 -30.27 10.68 -28.02
CA ASP A 63 -31.43 11.49 -27.72
C ASP A 63 -32.46 10.75 -26.84
N GLU A 64 -33.51 11.46 -26.42
CA GLU A 64 -34.59 10.90 -25.57
C GLU A 64 -35.32 9.69 -26.20
N GLN A 65 -35.18 9.50 -27.53
CA GLN A 65 -35.74 8.38 -28.28
C GLN A 65 -34.74 7.22 -28.44
N GLY A 66 -33.57 7.30 -27.82
CA GLY A 66 -32.52 6.29 -27.89
C GLY A 66 -31.70 6.29 -29.18
N LYS A 67 -31.82 7.33 -30.03
CA LYS A 67 -31.09 7.42 -31.31
C LYS A 67 -29.77 8.20 -31.16
N LYS A 68 -28.70 7.65 -31.73
CA LYS A 68 -27.40 8.31 -31.79
C LYS A 68 -27.42 9.50 -32.73
N LYS A 69 -27.12 10.69 -32.21
CA LYS A 69 -27.04 11.95 -32.96
C LYS A 69 -25.67 12.61 -32.86
N LEU A 70 -25.35 13.48 -33.78
CA LEU A 70 -24.13 14.29 -33.79
C LEU A 70 -24.46 15.71 -33.30
N LYS A 71 -23.75 16.17 -32.28
CA LYS A 71 -23.71 17.57 -31.85
C LYS A 71 -22.52 18.26 -32.50
N LYS A 72 -22.73 19.47 -32.98
CA LYS A 72 -21.72 20.32 -33.63
C LYS A 72 -21.82 21.73 -33.03
N LEU A 73 -20.72 22.22 -32.43
CA LEU A 73 -20.64 23.53 -31.80
C LEU A 73 -19.36 24.25 -32.21
N LYS A 74 -19.41 25.58 -32.33
CA LYS A 74 -18.27 26.38 -32.77
C LYS A 74 -17.27 26.65 -31.66
N HIS A 75 -17.76 26.95 -30.45
CA HIS A 75 -16.92 27.30 -29.31
C HIS A 75 -16.69 26.10 -28.41
N SER A 76 -15.48 26.00 -27.90
CA SER A 76 -15.04 24.92 -26.97
C SER A 76 -15.84 24.94 -25.67
N GLU A 77 -16.13 26.14 -25.13
CA GLU A 77 -16.89 26.29 -23.89
C GLU A 77 -18.33 25.79 -24.02
N ASP A 78 -19.00 26.10 -25.16
CA ASP A 78 -20.34 25.57 -25.43
C ASP A 78 -20.35 24.04 -25.52
N MET A 79 -19.30 23.45 -26.11
CA MET A 79 -19.19 21.99 -26.20
C MET A 79 -18.98 21.38 -24.81
N ILE A 80 -18.14 21.99 -23.98
CA ILE A 80 -17.95 21.55 -22.59
C ILE A 80 -19.28 21.59 -21.82
N ASN A 81 -19.98 22.73 -21.87
CA ASN A 81 -21.25 22.89 -21.15
C ASN A 81 -22.30 21.90 -21.69
N PHE A 82 -22.41 21.71 -23.00
CA PHE A 82 -23.31 20.69 -23.57
C PHE A 82 -23.00 19.29 -23.06
N VAL A 83 -21.71 18.88 -23.00
CA VAL A 83 -21.33 17.55 -22.54
C VAL A 83 -21.60 17.41 -21.06
N ILE A 84 -21.32 18.42 -20.24
CA ILE A 84 -21.62 18.41 -18.81
C ILE A 84 -23.12 18.23 -18.58
N ASP A 85 -23.96 19.08 -19.22
CA ASP A 85 -25.42 18.99 -19.09
C ASP A 85 -25.95 17.62 -19.55
N TYR A 86 -25.40 17.09 -20.63
CA TYR A 86 -25.80 15.80 -21.17
C TYR A 86 -25.42 14.66 -20.23
N VAL A 87 -24.19 14.67 -19.68
CA VAL A 87 -23.74 13.65 -18.72
C VAL A 87 -24.56 13.71 -17.44
N GLN A 88 -24.79 14.91 -16.89
CA GLN A 88 -25.58 15.08 -15.66
C GLN A 88 -27.03 14.61 -15.84
N ASN A 89 -27.65 14.90 -16.97
CA ASN A 89 -29.07 14.62 -17.17
C ASN A 89 -29.38 13.22 -17.72
N ASN A 90 -28.47 12.61 -18.48
CA ASN A 90 -28.72 11.35 -19.18
C ASN A 90 -27.75 10.23 -18.84
N GLU A 91 -26.44 10.49 -18.80
CA GLU A 91 -25.44 9.43 -18.58
C GLU A 91 -25.23 9.14 -17.09
N ALA A 92 -25.30 10.16 -16.22
CA ALA A 92 -25.19 10.00 -14.76
C ALA A 92 -26.24 9.07 -14.18
N GLN A 93 -27.40 8.95 -14.85
CA GLN A 93 -28.48 8.02 -14.43
C GLN A 93 -28.04 6.55 -14.51
N ASN A 94 -27.16 6.22 -15.46
CA ASN A 94 -26.75 4.85 -15.80
C ASN A 94 -25.30 4.54 -15.39
N LEU A 95 -24.63 5.43 -14.64
CA LEU A 95 -23.26 5.18 -14.23
C LEU A 95 -23.17 4.00 -13.28
N THR A 96 -22.20 3.15 -13.54
CA THR A 96 -21.91 1.93 -12.80
C THR A 96 -20.67 2.09 -11.92
N VAL A 97 -20.42 1.15 -11.03
CA VAL A 97 -19.18 1.09 -10.25
C VAL A 97 -17.94 1.03 -11.17
N LYS A 98 -18.09 0.37 -12.33
CA LYS A 98 -17.03 0.26 -13.35
C LYS A 98 -16.69 1.61 -14.00
N ASP A 99 -17.69 2.46 -14.21
CA ASP A 99 -17.50 3.77 -14.85
C ASP A 99 -16.84 4.77 -13.89
N ILE A 100 -17.10 4.67 -12.58
CA ILE A 100 -16.54 5.60 -11.57
C ILE A 100 -15.17 5.14 -11.06
N PHE A 101 -14.86 3.85 -11.09
CA PHE A 101 -13.57 3.34 -10.60
C PHE A 101 -12.34 4.03 -11.23
N PRO A 102 -12.27 4.31 -12.55
CA PRO A 102 -11.15 5.03 -13.17
C PRO A 102 -10.88 6.40 -12.53
N LEU A 103 -11.93 7.17 -12.28
CA LEU A 103 -11.83 8.50 -11.67
C LEU A 103 -11.34 8.40 -10.22
N TRP A 104 -11.93 7.48 -9.47
CA TRP A 104 -11.54 7.25 -8.09
C TRP A 104 -10.09 6.79 -7.95
N ILE A 105 -9.62 5.86 -8.79
CA ILE A 105 -8.24 5.34 -8.68
C ILE A 105 -7.20 6.39 -9.06
N GLU A 106 -7.50 7.32 -9.99
CA GLU A 106 -6.62 8.45 -10.31
C GLU A 106 -6.48 9.41 -9.12
N THR A 107 -7.56 9.72 -8.41
CA THR A 107 -7.52 10.50 -7.17
C THR A 107 -6.71 9.77 -6.10
N LYS A 108 -6.87 8.45 -6.02
CA LYS A 108 -6.12 7.61 -5.08
C LYS A 108 -4.63 7.59 -5.38
N LYS A 109 -4.23 7.53 -6.64
CA LYS A 109 -2.81 7.62 -7.07
C LYS A 109 -2.16 8.92 -6.59
N LYS A 110 -2.88 10.05 -6.68
CA LYS A 110 -2.39 11.35 -6.24
C LYS A 110 -2.28 11.48 -4.71
N SER A 111 -3.16 10.79 -3.98
CA SER A 111 -3.25 10.89 -2.51
C SER A 111 -2.39 9.87 -1.74
N THR A 112 -1.69 8.95 -2.41
CA THR A 112 -0.87 7.92 -1.74
C THR A 112 0.53 7.81 -2.31
N ASN A 113 1.51 7.76 -1.40
CA ASN A 113 2.91 7.50 -1.74
C ASN A 113 3.28 6.01 -1.60
N SER A 114 2.29 5.11 -1.40
CA SER A 114 2.54 3.68 -1.17
C SER A 114 2.15 2.82 -2.38
N PRO A 115 3.10 2.42 -3.23
CA PRO A 115 2.84 1.54 -4.37
C PRO A 115 2.21 0.21 -3.97
N GLY A 116 2.64 -0.39 -2.86
CA GLY A 116 2.06 -1.63 -2.33
C GLY A 116 0.59 -1.49 -1.90
N TYR A 117 0.17 -0.29 -1.47
CA TYR A 117 -1.24 -0.01 -1.18
C TYR A 117 -2.08 0.02 -2.46
N LEU A 118 -1.59 0.67 -3.51
CA LEU A 118 -2.25 0.67 -4.82
C LEU A 118 -2.32 -0.73 -5.42
N SER A 119 -1.22 -1.48 -5.37
CA SER A 119 -1.17 -2.88 -5.83
C SER A 119 -2.27 -3.74 -5.17
N ARG A 120 -2.47 -3.58 -3.85
CA ARG A 120 -3.53 -4.29 -3.12
C ARG A 120 -4.93 -3.86 -3.57
N ILE A 121 -5.18 -2.55 -3.72
CA ILE A 121 -6.47 -2.05 -4.22
C ILE A 121 -6.78 -2.64 -5.60
N LEU A 122 -5.82 -2.64 -6.51
CA LEU A 122 -5.98 -3.17 -7.85
C LEU A 122 -6.18 -4.68 -7.87
N PHE A 123 -5.52 -5.40 -6.95
CA PHE A 123 -5.77 -6.83 -6.75
C PHE A 123 -7.21 -7.08 -6.26
N ASP A 124 -7.67 -6.34 -5.23
CA ASP A 124 -9.03 -6.45 -4.68
C ASP A 124 -10.08 -6.08 -5.74
N TRP A 125 -9.83 -5.03 -6.55
CA TRP A 125 -10.68 -4.64 -7.67
C TRP A 125 -10.88 -5.77 -8.67
N ARG A 126 -9.79 -6.37 -9.15
CA ARG A 126 -9.89 -7.49 -10.10
C ARG A 126 -10.55 -8.72 -9.50
N LYS A 127 -10.20 -9.03 -8.25
CA LYS A 127 -10.66 -10.25 -7.58
C LYS A 127 -12.14 -10.23 -7.24
N PHE A 128 -12.64 -9.11 -6.73
CA PHE A 128 -13.98 -9.06 -6.13
C PHE A 128 -15.00 -8.34 -6.98
N TYR A 129 -14.57 -7.42 -7.84
CA TYR A 129 -15.45 -6.56 -8.63
C TYR A 129 -15.46 -6.92 -10.11
N LEU A 130 -14.31 -6.93 -10.77
CA LEU A 130 -14.26 -7.28 -12.20
C LEU A 130 -14.71 -8.71 -12.50
N SER A 131 -14.59 -9.62 -11.54
CA SER A 131 -15.05 -10.99 -11.66
C SER A 131 -16.59 -11.14 -11.56
N ASP A 132 -17.31 -10.09 -11.14
CA ASP A 132 -18.75 -10.08 -10.94
C ASP A 132 -19.43 -9.13 -11.93
N SER A 133 -19.73 -9.66 -13.13
CA SER A 133 -20.29 -8.87 -14.23
C SER A 133 -21.62 -8.23 -13.92
N ASP A 134 -22.48 -8.91 -13.14
CA ASP A 134 -23.83 -8.45 -12.82
C ASP A 134 -23.77 -7.26 -11.85
N PHE A 135 -22.87 -7.37 -10.87
CA PHE A 135 -22.66 -6.29 -9.91
C PHE A 135 -22.03 -5.06 -10.56
N ILE A 136 -20.93 -5.26 -11.32
CA ILE A 136 -20.10 -4.14 -11.78
C ILE A 136 -20.76 -3.31 -12.89
N ASN A 137 -21.68 -3.92 -13.64
CA ASN A 137 -22.44 -3.24 -14.71
C ASN A 137 -23.83 -2.75 -14.26
N LYS A 138 -24.20 -2.95 -12.98
CA LYS A 138 -25.46 -2.42 -12.45
C LYS A 138 -25.34 -0.91 -12.18
N PRO A 139 -26.31 -0.09 -12.63
CA PRO A 139 -26.34 1.33 -12.29
C PRO A 139 -26.33 1.58 -10.78
N ILE A 140 -25.48 2.50 -10.33
CA ILE A 140 -25.33 2.80 -8.89
C ILE A 140 -26.66 3.29 -8.30
N LYS A 141 -27.43 4.08 -9.04
CA LYS A 141 -28.75 4.56 -8.61
C LYS A 141 -29.77 3.46 -8.32
N GLU A 142 -29.64 2.33 -8.99
CA GLU A 142 -30.50 1.16 -8.78
C GLU A 142 -30.06 0.27 -7.62
N MET A 143 -28.88 0.51 -7.06
CA MET A 143 -28.36 -0.28 -5.96
C MET A 143 -29.06 0.13 -4.64
N THR A 144 -29.76 -0.81 -4.02
CA THR A 144 -30.37 -0.59 -2.71
C THR A 144 -29.45 -1.05 -1.59
N LYS A 145 -29.66 -0.56 -0.35
CA LYS A 145 -28.94 -1.05 0.84
C LYS A 145 -29.02 -2.58 0.99
N ARG A 146 -30.19 -3.15 0.69
CA ARG A 146 -30.38 -4.61 0.76
C ARG A 146 -29.54 -5.33 -0.28
N TYR A 147 -29.59 -4.89 -1.54
CA TYR A 147 -28.77 -5.44 -2.61
C TYR A 147 -27.28 -5.41 -2.29
N LEU A 148 -26.75 -4.25 -1.85
CA LEU A 148 -25.35 -4.07 -1.47
C LEU A 148 -24.94 -4.95 -0.28
N LYS A 149 -25.84 -5.11 0.70
CA LYS A 149 -25.61 -5.97 1.86
C LYS A 149 -25.56 -7.44 1.46
N ASP A 150 -26.53 -7.89 0.66
CA ASP A 150 -26.62 -9.28 0.21
C ASP A 150 -25.41 -9.64 -0.67
N TRP A 151 -25.02 -8.74 -1.58
CA TRP A 151 -23.79 -8.88 -2.36
C TRP A 151 -22.54 -8.95 -1.48
N ALA A 152 -22.38 -8.05 -0.53
CA ALA A 152 -21.25 -8.08 0.39
C ALA A 152 -21.18 -9.37 1.21
N TYR A 153 -22.33 -9.88 1.67
CA TYR A 153 -22.40 -11.16 2.40
C TYR A 153 -22.03 -12.34 1.49
N SER A 154 -22.48 -12.36 0.24
CA SER A 154 -22.07 -13.39 -0.71
C SER A 154 -20.56 -13.43 -0.90
N LYS A 155 -19.91 -12.26 -1.02
CA LYS A 155 -18.43 -12.17 -1.14
C LYS A 155 -17.71 -12.61 0.14
N ILE A 156 -18.24 -12.27 1.31
CA ILE A 156 -17.68 -12.74 2.59
C ILE A 156 -17.69 -14.27 2.65
N ILE A 157 -18.78 -14.91 2.26
CA ILE A 157 -18.95 -16.36 2.30
C ILE A 157 -18.11 -17.04 1.21
N GLU A 158 -18.23 -16.59 -0.04
CA GLU A 158 -17.53 -17.14 -1.21
C GLU A 158 -16.01 -17.16 -1.02
N TYR A 159 -15.45 -16.06 -0.53
CA TYR A 159 -14.00 -15.92 -0.35
C TYR A 159 -13.53 -16.15 1.08
N GLN A 160 -14.42 -16.59 1.98
CA GLN A 160 -14.11 -16.82 3.40
C GLN A 160 -13.39 -15.64 4.05
N LEU A 161 -13.92 -14.42 3.85
CA LEU A 161 -13.23 -13.20 4.27
C LEU A 161 -13.27 -13.03 5.79
N THR A 162 -12.11 -12.65 6.34
CA THR A 162 -12.05 -12.08 7.69
C THR A 162 -12.62 -10.66 7.69
N SER A 163 -12.99 -10.12 8.85
CA SER A 163 -13.44 -8.73 9.00
C SER A 163 -12.41 -7.73 8.43
N LYS A 164 -11.10 -7.99 8.60
CA LYS A 164 -10.03 -7.14 8.04
C LYS A 164 -9.96 -7.23 6.51
N ALA A 165 -10.04 -8.43 5.95
CA ALA A 165 -10.01 -8.62 4.49
C ALA A 165 -11.24 -7.98 3.84
N PHE A 166 -12.42 -8.17 4.43
CA PHE A 166 -13.63 -7.49 4.01
C PHE A 166 -13.49 -5.96 4.09
N GLY A 167 -12.93 -5.43 5.18
CA GLY A 167 -12.68 -3.99 5.32
C GLY A 167 -11.83 -3.40 4.20
N ASN A 168 -10.83 -4.16 3.72
CA ASN A 168 -10.00 -3.78 2.57
C ASN A 168 -10.80 -3.79 1.26
N MET A 169 -11.56 -4.86 0.99
CA MET A 169 -12.44 -4.96 -0.16
C MET A 169 -13.48 -3.82 -0.16
N ALA A 170 -14.20 -3.67 0.94
CA ALA A 170 -15.27 -2.69 1.10
C ALA A 170 -14.82 -1.22 1.02
N LEU A 171 -13.51 -0.95 1.20
CA LEU A 171 -12.92 0.37 1.04
C LEU A 171 -13.25 0.95 -0.35
N ILE A 172 -13.12 0.13 -1.39
CA ILE A 172 -13.34 0.53 -2.79
C ILE A 172 -14.77 1.04 -2.96
N LEU A 173 -15.77 0.27 -2.53
CA LEU A 173 -17.17 0.71 -2.63
C LEU A 173 -17.47 1.93 -1.77
N ARG A 174 -16.95 1.97 -0.54
CA ARG A 174 -17.18 3.14 0.32
C ARG A 174 -16.72 4.42 -0.35
N GLU A 175 -15.54 4.41 -0.92
CA GLU A 175 -14.97 5.61 -1.51
C GLU A 175 -15.55 5.91 -2.91
N ILE A 176 -15.93 4.89 -3.70
CA ILE A 176 -16.68 5.11 -4.95
C ILE A 176 -18.07 5.71 -4.68
N PHE A 177 -18.77 5.23 -3.65
CA PHE A 177 -20.06 5.80 -3.28
C PHE A 177 -19.93 7.19 -2.61
N ASP A 178 -18.80 7.48 -1.93
CA ASP A 178 -18.50 8.85 -1.48
C ASP A 178 -18.35 9.76 -2.68
N LEU A 179 -17.55 9.38 -3.68
CA LEU A 179 -17.35 10.15 -4.89
C LEU A 179 -18.67 10.33 -5.68
N ALA A 180 -19.49 9.28 -5.78
CA ALA A 180 -20.79 9.34 -6.46
C ALA A 180 -21.82 10.23 -5.75
N SER A 181 -21.66 10.46 -4.43
CA SER A 181 -22.52 11.33 -3.61
C SER A 181 -21.92 12.70 -3.33
N ASP A 182 -20.74 12.99 -3.87
CA ASP A 182 -20.10 14.29 -3.77
C ASP A 182 -20.92 15.36 -4.52
N GLU A 183 -20.90 16.60 -4.04
CA GLU A 183 -21.67 17.72 -4.61
C GLU A 183 -21.30 17.96 -6.09
N GLU A 184 -20.03 17.69 -6.44
CA GLU A 184 -19.53 17.85 -7.81
C GLU A 184 -20.12 16.82 -8.78
N PHE A 185 -20.26 15.55 -8.33
CA PHE A 185 -20.76 14.46 -9.17
C PHE A 185 -22.28 14.29 -9.09
N ASN A 186 -22.84 14.46 -7.91
CA ASN A 186 -24.28 14.40 -7.60
C ASN A 186 -25.03 13.25 -8.33
N ILE A 187 -24.39 12.07 -8.41
CA ILE A 187 -24.96 10.87 -9.05
C ILE A 187 -26.02 10.25 -8.14
N ILE A 188 -25.76 10.24 -6.83
CA ILE A 188 -26.66 9.77 -5.78
C ILE A 188 -26.71 10.80 -4.65
N GLU A 189 -27.82 10.90 -3.94
CA GLU A 189 -28.00 11.88 -2.85
C GLU A 189 -27.06 11.65 -1.66
N ARG A 190 -26.70 10.39 -1.39
CA ARG A 190 -25.90 10.02 -0.21
C ARG A 190 -25.26 8.64 -0.38
N ASN A 191 -24.18 8.43 0.35
CA ASN A 191 -23.49 7.14 0.39
C ASN A 191 -24.28 6.10 1.23
N ILE A 192 -25.16 5.34 0.57
CA ILE A 192 -25.96 4.28 1.22
C ILE A 192 -25.12 3.10 1.70
N PHE A 193 -23.93 2.86 1.13
CA PHE A 193 -23.05 1.77 1.55
C PHE A 193 -22.45 2.01 2.95
N ARG A 194 -22.16 3.28 3.33
CA ARG A 194 -21.71 3.62 4.68
C ARG A 194 -22.77 3.39 5.76
N GLU A 195 -24.03 3.41 5.38
CA GLU A 195 -25.14 3.19 6.31
C GLU A 195 -25.39 1.72 6.64
N ILE A 196 -24.74 0.79 5.94
CA ILE A 196 -24.90 -0.65 6.17
C ILE A 196 -24.05 -1.09 7.36
N ASN A 197 -24.69 -1.75 8.32
CA ASN A 197 -23.99 -2.33 9.46
C ASN A 197 -23.52 -3.76 9.16
N PHE A 198 -22.21 -3.96 9.12
CA PHE A 198 -21.55 -5.24 8.87
C PHE A 198 -21.01 -5.92 10.15
N LYS A 199 -21.28 -5.40 11.36
CA LYS A 199 -20.76 -5.98 12.62
C LYS A 199 -21.09 -7.45 12.83
N LYS A 200 -22.25 -7.88 12.34
CA LYS A 200 -22.75 -9.28 12.45
C LYS A 200 -22.63 -10.07 11.16
N ALA A 201 -21.79 -9.63 10.21
CA ALA A 201 -21.59 -10.39 8.98
C ALA A 201 -20.87 -11.73 9.25
N PRO A 202 -21.06 -12.75 8.41
CA PRO A 202 -20.52 -14.11 8.61
C PRO A 202 -19.03 -14.18 8.29
N TYR A 203 -18.21 -13.42 9.01
CA TYR A 203 -16.77 -13.40 8.82
C TYR A 203 -16.12 -14.71 9.21
N THR A 204 -15.11 -15.11 8.44
CA THR A 204 -14.24 -16.20 8.84
C THR A 204 -13.37 -15.75 10.03
N ILE A 205 -13.44 -16.54 11.09
CA ILE A 205 -12.63 -16.31 12.30
C ILE A 205 -11.43 -17.24 12.25
N HIS A 206 -10.23 -16.68 12.11
CA HIS A 206 -9.02 -17.45 12.29
C HIS A 206 -8.64 -17.47 13.76
N ARG A 207 -8.27 -18.65 14.26
CA ARG A 207 -7.68 -18.76 15.60
C ARG A 207 -6.45 -17.87 15.68
N LYS A 208 -6.29 -17.14 16.79
CA LYS A 208 -5.07 -16.39 17.05
C LYS A 208 -3.89 -17.36 17.00
N LYS A 209 -2.88 -17.06 16.21
CA LYS A 209 -1.68 -17.90 16.11
C LYS A 209 -1.01 -17.96 17.48
N LYS A 210 -0.44 -19.12 17.81
CA LYS A 210 0.37 -19.29 19.02
C LYS A 210 1.62 -18.40 18.96
N SER A 211 2.16 -17.99 20.10
CA SER A 211 3.38 -17.17 20.17
C SER A 211 4.52 -17.76 19.35
N GLN A 212 4.74 -19.06 19.43
CA GLN A 212 5.75 -19.80 18.66
C GLN A 212 5.60 -19.74 17.14
N GLU A 213 4.45 -19.33 16.61
CA GLU A 213 4.24 -19.09 15.17
C GLU A 213 4.51 -17.64 14.79
N GLU A 214 4.52 -16.74 15.77
CA GLU A 214 4.61 -15.30 15.56
C GLU A 214 5.99 -14.72 15.89
N VAL A 215 6.76 -15.39 16.77
CA VAL A 215 8.10 -14.97 17.17
C VAL A 215 9.06 -16.16 17.17
N TYR A 216 10.36 -15.90 17.13
CA TYR A 216 11.40 -16.88 17.47
C TYR A 216 11.57 -16.95 18.97
N THR A 217 11.72 -18.16 19.53
CA THR A 217 12.03 -18.32 20.96
C THR A 217 13.45 -17.83 21.24
N ASP A 218 13.77 -17.57 22.51
CA ASP A 218 15.11 -17.11 22.90
C ASP A 218 16.19 -18.13 22.50
N ARG A 219 15.90 -19.43 22.60
CA ARG A 219 16.77 -20.51 22.13
C ARG A 219 16.94 -20.50 20.62
N GLU A 220 15.84 -20.41 19.85
CA GLU A 220 15.88 -20.32 18.38
C GLU A 220 16.68 -19.10 17.92
N LYS A 221 16.48 -17.94 18.58
CA LYS A 221 17.21 -16.69 18.30
C LYS A 221 18.72 -16.87 18.44
N ILE A 222 19.17 -17.45 19.58
CA ILE A 222 20.61 -17.71 19.84
C ILE A 222 21.16 -18.65 18.78
N THR A 223 20.45 -19.74 18.47
CA THR A 223 20.86 -20.72 17.46
C THR A 223 21.01 -20.10 16.08
N LEU A 224 20.03 -19.27 15.66
CA LEU A 224 20.07 -18.59 14.35
C LEU A 224 21.18 -17.53 14.27
N ILE A 225 21.45 -16.81 15.34
CA ILE A 225 22.57 -15.85 15.40
C ILE A 225 23.90 -16.58 15.25
N ASN A 226 24.09 -17.68 15.98
CA ASN A 226 25.32 -18.48 15.89
C ASN A 226 25.50 -19.06 14.49
N GLU A 227 24.46 -19.62 13.89
CA GLU A 227 24.49 -20.13 12.52
C GLU A 227 24.80 -19.01 11.51
N ALA A 228 24.24 -17.80 11.69
CA ALA A 228 24.53 -16.66 10.84
C ALA A 228 26.01 -16.27 10.87
N TRP A 229 26.63 -16.29 12.06
CA TRP A 229 28.07 -16.09 12.22
C TRP A 229 28.88 -17.17 11.53
N GLU A 230 28.50 -18.44 11.67
CA GLU A 230 29.18 -19.55 11.02
C GLU A 230 29.10 -19.46 9.50
N MET A 231 27.92 -19.20 8.98
CA MET A 231 27.70 -18.99 7.53
C MET A 231 28.51 -17.81 6.98
N TYR A 232 28.63 -16.71 7.75
CA TYR A 232 29.49 -15.61 7.37
C TYR A 232 30.98 -16.02 7.36
N ARG A 233 31.47 -16.75 8.36
CA ARG A 233 32.87 -17.20 8.41
C ARG A 233 33.21 -18.07 7.21
N GLN A 234 32.30 -19.01 6.85
CA GLN A 234 32.50 -19.96 5.75
C GLN A 234 32.40 -19.30 4.37
N LYS A 235 31.38 -18.44 4.16
CA LYS A 235 31.02 -17.91 2.83
C LYS A 235 31.50 -16.50 2.58
N LYS A 236 31.90 -15.77 3.63
CA LYS A 236 32.19 -14.33 3.59
C LYS A 236 31.04 -13.52 2.98
N ASP A 237 29.80 -13.95 3.22
CA ASP A 237 28.59 -13.26 2.79
C ASP A 237 28.04 -12.40 3.95
N ILE A 238 28.26 -11.09 3.85
CA ILE A 238 27.86 -10.10 4.89
C ILE A 238 26.36 -10.02 5.11
N LEU A 239 25.55 -10.59 4.22
CA LEU A 239 24.09 -10.58 4.38
C LEU A 239 23.63 -11.42 5.57
N TYR A 240 24.40 -12.43 5.96
CA TYR A 240 24.16 -13.16 7.21
C TYR A 240 24.36 -12.27 8.46
N LEU A 241 25.31 -11.34 8.42
CA LEU A 241 25.49 -10.34 9.48
C LEU A 241 24.32 -9.33 9.50
N GLY A 242 23.69 -9.07 8.35
CA GLY A 242 22.44 -8.31 8.29
C GLY A 242 21.29 -8.98 9.06
N ILE A 243 21.20 -10.33 9.06
CA ILE A 243 20.25 -11.05 9.90
C ILE A 243 20.57 -10.88 11.39
N VAL A 244 21.86 -10.91 11.77
CA VAL A 244 22.30 -10.63 13.15
C VAL A 244 21.88 -9.21 13.56
N LEU A 245 22.05 -8.20 12.68
CA LEU A 245 21.58 -6.83 12.93
C LEU A 245 20.06 -6.75 13.08
N CYS A 246 19.28 -7.52 12.31
CA CYS A 246 17.83 -7.59 12.52
C CYS A 246 17.47 -8.06 13.94
N PHE A 247 18.15 -9.07 14.47
CA PHE A 247 17.94 -9.54 15.84
C PHE A 247 18.43 -8.55 16.91
N SER A 248 19.41 -7.69 16.59
CA SER A 248 19.89 -6.65 17.49
C SER A 248 18.99 -5.42 17.53
N THR A 249 18.42 -5.02 16.39
CA THR A 249 17.79 -3.71 16.21
C THR A 249 16.28 -3.76 15.97
N GLY A 250 15.77 -4.88 15.49
CA GLY A 250 14.38 -5.00 15.10
C GLY A 250 13.96 -4.13 13.91
N VAL A 251 14.88 -3.67 13.05
CA VAL A 251 14.59 -2.88 11.86
C VAL A 251 13.67 -3.63 10.88
N ARG A 252 12.93 -2.88 10.07
CA ARG A 252 12.19 -3.45 8.94
C ARG A 252 13.17 -3.89 7.86
N VAL A 253 12.81 -4.90 7.07
CA VAL A 253 13.70 -5.38 6.01
C VAL A 253 14.03 -4.31 4.98
N GLY A 254 13.10 -3.42 4.63
CA GLY A 254 13.36 -2.28 3.75
C GLY A 254 14.31 -1.26 4.35
N GLU A 255 14.22 -1.03 5.66
CA GLU A 255 15.16 -0.20 6.42
C GLU A 255 16.54 -0.84 6.49
N LEU A 256 16.63 -2.16 6.73
CA LEU A 256 17.90 -2.90 6.69
C LEU A 256 18.61 -2.76 5.35
N CYS A 257 17.86 -2.92 4.24
CA CYS A 257 18.40 -2.77 2.89
C CYS A 257 18.93 -1.35 2.61
N ALA A 258 18.41 -0.35 3.32
CA ALA A 258 18.73 1.07 3.13
C ALA A 258 19.75 1.61 4.12
N LEU A 259 20.27 0.79 5.06
CA LEU A 259 21.29 1.23 6.02
C LEU A 259 22.57 1.65 5.33
N GLN A 260 23.14 2.78 5.77
CA GLN A 260 24.40 3.34 5.29
C GLN A 260 25.45 3.32 6.40
N PHE A 261 26.73 3.44 6.02
CA PHE A 261 27.80 3.50 7.02
C PHE A 261 27.74 4.78 7.86
N GLU A 262 27.25 5.88 7.31
CA GLU A 262 27.03 7.14 8.03
C GLU A 262 25.93 7.06 9.11
N ASP A 263 25.03 6.08 9.03
CA ASP A 263 24.00 5.84 10.02
C ASP A 263 24.53 5.26 11.34
N VAL A 264 25.80 4.85 11.37
CA VAL A 264 26.41 4.14 12.49
C VAL A 264 27.14 5.09 13.43
N GLU A 265 26.69 5.12 14.68
CA GLU A 265 27.36 5.76 15.82
C GLU A 265 27.93 4.69 16.77
N PRO A 266 28.84 5.02 17.70
CA PRO A 266 29.46 3.99 18.58
C PRO A 266 28.48 3.13 19.38
N ASN A 267 27.34 3.68 19.79
CA ASN A 267 26.35 3.03 20.62
C ASN A 267 24.95 2.97 19.99
N PHE A 268 24.76 3.53 18.82
CA PHE A 268 23.46 3.66 18.18
C PHE A 268 23.56 3.41 16.68
N ILE A 269 22.44 3.06 16.09
CA ILE A 269 22.24 3.13 14.66
C ILE A 269 21.03 4.04 14.37
N THR A 270 21.19 4.98 13.46
CA THR A 270 20.12 5.87 13.02
C THR A 270 19.40 5.22 11.82
N VAL A 271 18.10 5.11 11.87
CA VAL A 271 17.28 4.63 10.76
C VAL A 271 16.51 5.80 10.19
N GLN A 272 16.88 6.24 8.99
CA GLN A 272 16.32 7.40 8.31
C GLN A 272 15.85 7.11 6.88
N ASN A 273 16.27 5.98 6.31
CA ASN A 273 15.95 5.59 4.94
C ASN A 273 15.20 4.27 4.92
N GLU A 274 14.36 4.06 3.89
CA GLU A 274 13.69 2.78 3.62
C GLU A 274 13.74 2.48 2.12
N LEU A 275 13.99 1.24 1.76
CA LEU A 275 13.87 0.73 0.40
C LEU A 275 12.42 0.22 0.22
N ILE A 276 11.66 0.88 -0.64
CA ILE A 276 10.28 0.52 -0.93
C ILE A 276 10.13 0.03 -2.37
N GLU A 277 9.19 -0.88 -2.61
CA GLU A 277 8.84 -1.29 -3.97
C GLU A 277 8.35 -0.08 -4.76
N ASP A 278 8.82 0.05 -6.01
CA ASP A 278 8.40 1.08 -6.95
C ASP A 278 7.67 0.45 -8.15
N GLY A 279 6.86 1.26 -8.83
CA GLY A 279 6.10 0.77 -9.97
C GLY A 279 5.00 1.73 -10.40
N TYR A 280 4.29 1.33 -11.44
CA TYR A 280 3.18 2.10 -11.99
C TYR A 280 1.94 1.23 -12.23
N VAL A 281 0.81 1.88 -12.38
CA VAL A 281 -0.46 1.23 -12.72
C VAL A 281 -0.65 1.28 -14.22
N THR A 282 -0.86 0.12 -14.84
CA THR A 282 -1.13 -0.04 -16.27
C THR A 282 -2.59 0.34 -16.60
N GLU A 283 -2.90 0.55 -17.89
CA GLU A 283 -4.25 0.88 -18.36
C GLU A 283 -5.31 -0.20 -18.02
N ASP A 284 -4.88 -1.45 -17.93
CA ASP A 284 -5.74 -2.57 -17.52
C ASP A 284 -5.81 -2.76 -15.99
N TYR A 285 -5.46 -1.71 -15.23
CA TYR A 285 -5.49 -1.68 -13.76
C TYR A 285 -4.65 -2.79 -13.10
N LYS A 286 -3.48 -3.09 -13.64
CA LYS A 286 -2.47 -3.92 -12.98
C LYS A 286 -1.35 -3.05 -12.45
N PHE A 287 -0.83 -3.42 -11.30
CA PHE A 287 0.40 -2.82 -10.79
C PHE A 287 1.58 -3.54 -11.43
N HIS A 288 2.45 -2.78 -12.07
CA HIS A 288 3.71 -3.26 -12.66
C HIS A 288 4.87 -2.74 -11.81
N SER A 289 5.58 -3.65 -11.16
CA SER A 289 6.76 -3.31 -10.36
C SER A 289 7.93 -2.99 -11.28
N THR A 290 8.58 -1.85 -11.06
CA THR A 290 9.83 -1.45 -11.74
C THR A 290 11.06 -1.73 -10.89
N GLY A 291 10.87 -2.33 -9.71
CA GLY A 291 11.93 -2.64 -8.75
C GLY A 291 11.72 -1.94 -7.43
N TYR A 292 12.78 -1.34 -6.90
CA TYR A 292 12.75 -0.66 -5.60
C TYR A 292 13.38 0.72 -5.72
N LYS A 293 12.88 1.66 -4.91
CA LYS A 293 13.46 2.99 -4.74
C LYS A 293 13.77 3.28 -3.28
N LEU A 294 14.80 4.07 -3.08
CA LEU A 294 15.16 4.64 -1.78
C LEU A 294 14.25 5.82 -1.46
N VAL A 295 13.76 5.87 -0.23
CA VAL A 295 13.04 7.02 0.30
C VAL A 295 13.66 7.47 1.61
N ASN A 296 13.67 8.78 1.87
CA ASN A 296 14.25 9.44 3.04
C ASN A 296 13.17 9.72 4.11
N TYR A 297 12.18 8.86 4.22
CA TYR A 297 11.14 8.89 5.24
C TYR A 297 10.80 7.48 5.67
N LEU A 298 10.30 7.34 6.89
CA LEU A 298 9.88 6.06 7.45
C LEU A 298 8.36 5.91 7.35
N LYS A 299 7.90 4.67 7.23
CA LYS A 299 6.48 4.31 7.07
C LYS A 299 5.55 4.91 8.15
N CYS A 300 6.08 5.32 9.30
CA CYS A 300 5.33 5.94 10.38
C CYS A 300 5.26 7.49 10.29
N GLY A 301 5.72 8.09 9.21
CA GLY A 301 5.77 9.55 9.02
C GLY A 301 6.86 10.27 9.83
N LYS A 302 7.75 9.53 10.52
CA LYS A 302 8.96 10.09 11.15
C LYS A 302 10.07 10.19 10.12
N LEU A 303 10.94 11.18 10.28
CA LEU A 303 12.13 11.35 9.43
C LEU A 303 13.22 10.35 9.84
N GLU A 304 13.44 10.16 11.14
CA GLU A 304 14.48 9.27 11.67
C GLU A 304 14.13 8.67 13.02
N ARG A 305 14.85 7.63 13.42
CA ARG A 305 14.89 7.13 14.80
C ARG A 305 16.23 6.50 15.12
N LYS A 306 16.69 6.67 16.38
CA LYS A 306 17.91 6.06 16.90
C LYS A 306 17.58 4.76 17.64
N ILE A 307 18.36 3.73 17.38
CA ILE A 307 18.21 2.39 18.01
C ILE A 307 19.52 2.09 18.72
N PRO A 308 19.50 1.81 20.06
CA PRO A 308 20.68 1.39 20.80
C PRO A 308 21.21 0.05 20.27
N LEU A 309 22.52 -0.08 20.15
CA LEU A 309 23.19 -1.29 19.69
C LEU A 309 23.62 -2.18 20.87
N SER A 310 23.19 -3.44 20.83
CA SER A 310 23.74 -4.50 21.70
C SER A 310 25.18 -4.86 21.27
N ASP A 311 25.93 -5.51 22.14
CA ASP A 311 27.33 -5.88 21.86
C ASP A 311 27.46 -6.78 20.64
N PHE A 312 26.54 -7.75 20.44
CA PHE A 312 26.55 -8.58 19.24
C PHE A 312 26.19 -7.80 17.97
N GLY A 313 25.37 -6.76 18.08
CA GLY A 313 25.08 -5.83 16.97
C GLY A 313 26.31 -5.01 16.60
N LYS A 314 27.02 -4.45 17.60
CA LYS A 314 28.29 -3.73 17.38
C LYS A 314 29.34 -4.63 16.75
N GLN A 315 29.45 -5.88 17.20
CA GLN A 315 30.36 -6.85 16.62
C GLN A 315 30.02 -7.15 15.16
N ALA A 316 28.73 -7.30 14.81
CA ALA A 316 28.31 -7.52 13.43
C ALA A 316 28.68 -6.32 12.53
N ILE A 317 28.45 -5.10 12.99
CA ILE A 317 28.85 -3.89 12.26
C ILE A 317 30.36 -3.83 12.05
N LYS A 318 31.15 -4.10 13.10
CA LYS A 318 32.61 -4.14 13.01
C LYS A 318 33.10 -5.16 11.97
N GLU A 319 32.50 -6.34 11.93
CA GLU A 319 32.85 -7.35 10.92
C GLU A 319 32.42 -6.96 9.52
N ILE A 320 31.31 -6.25 9.35
CA ILE A 320 30.92 -5.67 8.04
C ILE A 320 31.98 -4.63 7.61
N GLN A 321 32.40 -3.75 8.51
CA GLN A 321 33.46 -2.77 8.23
C GLN A 321 34.79 -3.44 7.85
N ASN A 322 35.20 -4.49 8.60
CA ASN A 322 36.39 -5.30 8.31
C ASN A 322 36.30 -5.96 6.92
N TYR A 323 35.12 -6.44 6.54
CA TYR A 323 34.88 -7.00 5.21
C TYR A 323 35.14 -6.00 4.10
N TYR A 324 34.68 -4.75 4.25
CA TYR A 324 34.87 -3.68 3.27
C TYR A 324 36.35 -3.23 3.25
N THR A 325 36.95 -3.00 4.40
CA THR A 325 38.37 -2.59 4.53
C THR A 325 39.30 -3.64 3.92
N SER A 326 39.09 -4.93 4.20
CA SER A 326 39.94 -6.01 3.67
C SER A 326 39.88 -6.18 2.16
N ARG A 327 38.88 -5.59 1.51
CA ARG A 327 38.70 -5.63 0.05
C ARG A 327 38.94 -4.30 -0.64
N ASN A 328 39.38 -3.28 0.12
CA ASN A 328 39.54 -1.91 -0.36
C ASN A 328 38.24 -1.35 -1.00
N ILE A 329 37.06 -1.71 -0.46
CA ILE A 329 35.77 -1.19 -0.90
C ILE A 329 35.47 0.06 -0.06
N PRO A 330 35.17 1.23 -0.64
CA PRO A 330 34.78 2.42 0.10
C PRO A 330 33.53 2.20 0.96
N MET A 331 33.51 2.80 2.15
CA MET A 331 32.38 2.79 3.08
C MET A 331 31.63 4.14 3.04
N ASP A 332 31.39 4.65 1.86
CA ASP A 332 30.75 5.94 1.57
C ASP A 332 29.28 5.83 1.14
N SER A 333 28.70 4.65 1.31
CA SER A 333 27.42 4.29 0.76
C SER A 333 26.72 3.24 1.65
N PHE A 334 25.91 2.39 1.06
CA PHE A 334 25.09 1.38 1.75
C PHE A 334 25.93 0.25 2.36
N MET A 335 25.51 -0.21 3.55
CA MET A 335 26.17 -1.31 4.24
C MET A 335 26.01 -2.65 3.51
N PHE A 336 24.94 -2.83 2.73
CA PHE A 336 24.63 -4.07 2.03
C PHE A 336 24.52 -3.83 0.53
N LEU A 337 25.63 -4.11 -0.16
CA LEU A 337 25.69 -4.09 -1.63
C LEU A 337 26.10 -5.47 -2.15
N VAL A 338 25.50 -5.91 -3.25
CA VAL A 338 25.93 -7.08 -4.01
C VAL A 338 26.27 -6.60 -5.41
N LYS A 339 27.55 -6.75 -5.80
CA LYS A 339 28.08 -6.30 -7.11
C LYS A 339 27.76 -4.79 -7.36
N GLY A 340 27.89 -3.95 -6.35
CA GLY A 340 27.63 -2.50 -6.43
C GLY A 340 26.14 -2.11 -6.56
N ARG A 341 25.21 -3.03 -6.32
CA ARG A 341 23.78 -2.78 -6.39
C ARG A 341 23.11 -3.01 -5.04
N PHE A 342 22.01 -2.31 -4.78
CA PHE A 342 21.18 -2.53 -3.61
C PHE A 342 20.79 -3.98 -3.44
N VAL A 343 20.76 -4.43 -2.20
CA VAL A 343 20.19 -5.72 -1.83
C VAL A 343 18.70 -5.54 -1.59
N TYR A 344 17.90 -6.37 -2.24
CA TYR A 344 16.46 -6.33 -2.09
C TYR A 344 15.98 -7.18 -0.91
N PRO A 345 14.82 -6.84 -0.31
CA PRO A 345 14.26 -7.55 0.83
C PRO A 345 14.23 -9.07 0.69
N ARG A 346 13.89 -9.58 -0.51
CA ARG A 346 13.82 -11.01 -0.80
C ARG A 346 15.15 -11.73 -0.54
N VAL A 347 16.29 -11.09 -0.81
CA VAL A 347 17.60 -11.73 -0.64
C VAL A 347 17.88 -12.02 0.84
N PHE A 348 17.48 -11.13 1.74
CA PHE A 348 17.58 -11.39 3.19
C PHE A 348 16.61 -12.49 3.65
N GLU A 349 15.38 -12.54 3.10
CA GLU A 349 14.44 -13.63 3.39
C GLU A 349 15.01 -14.99 2.96
N GLU A 350 15.65 -15.07 1.80
CA GLU A 350 16.33 -16.29 1.30
C GLU A 350 17.50 -16.71 2.22
N ARG A 351 18.27 -15.73 2.75
CA ARG A 351 19.34 -16.02 3.72
C ARG A 351 18.78 -16.53 5.05
N LEU A 352 17.71 -15.89 5.55
CA LEU A 352 17.05 -16.34 6.79
C LEU A 352 16.45 -17.74 6.62
N GLN A 353 15.80 -18.02 5.48
CA GLN A 353 15.30 -19.36 5.16
C GLN A 353 16.43 -20.40 5.23
N LYS A 354 17.57 -20.08 4.59
CA LYS A 354 18.75 -20.96 4.61
C LYS A 354 19.29 -21.24 6.01
N LEU A 355 19.33 -20.21 6.88
CA LEU A 355 19.72 -20.40 8.29
C LEU A 355 18.75 -21.35 8.99
N CYS A 356 17.45 -21.13 8.83
CA CYS A 356 16.42 -21.96 9.43
C CYS A 356 16.52 -23.42 9.01
N ASP A 357 16.75 -23.66 7.71
CA ASP A 357 16.90 -25.00 7.15
C ASP A 357 18.15 -25.71 7.72
N ASN A 358 19.29 -25.00 7.82
CA ASN A 358 20.53 -25.57 8.32
C ASN A 358 20.42 -26.08 9.78
N VAL A 359 19.64 -25.37 10.61
CA VAL A 359 19.50 -25.70 12.05
C VAL A 359 18.14 -26.33 12.39
N ASN A 360 17.36 -26.71 11.37
CA ASN A 360 16.04 -27.34 11.51
C ASN A 360 15.07 -26.54 12.39
N ILE A 361 15.08 -25.22 12.23
CA ILE A 361 14.12 -24.29 12.85
C ILE A 361 13.05 -23.93 11.83
N LYS A 362 11.77 -23.92 12.25
CA LYS A 362 10.67 -23.50 11.37
C LYS A 362 10.89 -22.06 10.90
N TYR A 363 10.94 -21.86 9.58
CA TYR A 363 11.09 -20.54 9.00
C TYR A 363 9.94 -19.59 9.40
N ARG A 364 10.33 -18.39 9.78
CA ARG A 364 9.47 -17.22 9.96
C ARG A 364 10.15 -16.01 9.31
N SER A 365 9.38 -15.15 8.66
CA SER A 365 9.92 -14.00 7.90
C SER A 365 10.72 -13.04 8.79
N ILE A 366 11.54 -12.16 8.19
CA ILE A 366 12.30 -11.12 8.90
C ILE A 366 11.37 -10.22 9.74
N HIS A 367 10.13 -9.98 9.29
CA HIS A 367 9.16 -9.26 10.11
C HIS A 367 8.87 -9.96 11.45
N LYS A 368 9.03 -11.28 11.53
CA LYS A 368 8.89 -12.03 12.79
C LYS A 368 10.11 -11.87 13.68
N ILE A 369 11.32 -11.64 13.12
CA ILE A 369 12.49 -11.21 13.91
C ILE A 369 12.17 -9.89 14.62
N ARG A 370 11.62 -8.90 13.89
CA ARG A 370 11.21 -7.64 14.50
C ARG A 370 10.16 -7.83 15.60
N LYS A 371 9.20 -8.74 15.41
CA LYS A 371 8.24 -9.11 16.46
C LYS A 371 8.94 -9.72 17.68
N THR A 372 9.91 -10.59 17.46
CA THR A 372 10.72 -11.18 18.53
C THR A 372 11.43 -10.09 19.33
N VAL A 373 12.16 -9.19 18.67
CA VAL A 373 12.88 -8.09 19.34
C VAL A 373 11.92 -7.23 20.17
N CYS A 374 10.79 -6.82 19.59
CA CYS A 374 9.80 -6.04 20.31
C CYS A 374 9.23 -6.78 21.51
N SER A 375 8.90 -8.08 21.37
CA SER A 375 8.39 -8.91 22.46
C SER A 375 9.44 -9.13 23.56
N THR A 376 10.71 -9.30 23.18
CA THR A 376 11.83 -9.37 24.14
C THR A 376 11.95 -8.08 24.96
N LEU A 377 11.90 -6.90 24.30
CA LEU A 377 11.99 -5.61 24.99
C LEU A 377 10.81 -5.40 25.96
N VAL A 378 9.59 -5.71 25.53
CA VAL A 378 8.40 -5.63 26.40
C VAL A 378 8.49 -6.63 27.56
N GLY A 379 8.89 -7.88 27.29
CA GLY A 379 9.07 -8.93 28.30
C GLY A 379 10.17 -8.62 29.32
N SER A 380 11.17 -7.82 28.93
CA SER A 380 12.22 -7.32 29.83
C SER A 380 11.79 -6.10 30.65
N GLY A 381 10.52 -5.68 30.60
CA GLY A 381 10.00 -4.56 31.38
C GLY A 381 10.38 -3.18 30.87
N ILE A 382 10.89 -3.06 29.63
CA ILE A 382 11.18 -1.76 29.03
C ILE A 382 9.87 -1.00 28.83
N ASN A 383 9.87 0.31 29.17
CA ASN A 383 8.70 1.15 29.02
C ASN A 383 8.14 1.09 27.61
N ILE A 384 6.83 0.89 27.48
CA ILE A 384 6.14 0.68 26.20
C ILE A 384 6.32 1.85 25.22
N ASN A 385 6.45 3.08 25.72
CA ASN A 385 6.71 4.25 24.89
C ASN A 385 8.13 4.21 24.32
N THR A 386 9.12 3.82 25.10
CA THR A 386 10.50 3.59 24.63
C THR A 386 10.53 2.49 23.56
N VAL A 387 9.84 1.37 23.79
CA VAL A 387 9.74 0.30 22.79
C VAL A 387 9.08 0.82 21.50
N ARG A 388 7.99 1.60 21.62
CA ARG A 388 7.29 2.22 20.49
C ARG A 388 8.23 3.12 19.68
N GLU A 389 9.02 3.93 20.34
CA GLU A 389 9.97 4.86 19.70
C GLU A 389 11.07 4.11 18.96
N ILE A 390 11.73 3.15 19.61
CA ILE A 390 12.76 2.29 19.01
C ILE A 390 12.20 1.53 17.80
N MET A 391 11.01 0.94 17.95
CA MET A 391 10.36 0.22 16.87
C MET A 391 9.77 1.13 15.78
N GLY A 392 9.57 2.42 16.01
CA GLY A 392 8.93 3.32 15.07
C GLY A 392 7.48 2.92 14.79
N HIS A 393 6.70 2.68 15.85
CA HIS A 393 5.27 2.45 15.75
C HIS A 393 4.51 3.76 15.94
N SER A 394 3.45 3.97 15.15
CA SER A 394 2.63 5.19 15.21
C SER A 394 1.81 5.28 16.51
N ASP A 395 1.39 4.14 17.06
CA ASP A 395 0.58 4.09 18.28
C ASP A 395 0.93 2.90 19.19
N GLU A 396 0.58 3.03 20.47
CA GLU A 396 0.81 1.99 21.51
C GLU A 396 -0.02 0.73 21.23
N LYS A 397 -1.23 0.87 20.70
CA LYS A 397 -2.12 -0.25 20.40
C LYS A 397 -1.48 -1.21 19.41
N THR A 398 -0.71 -0.67 18.46
CA THR A 398 0.06 -1.46 17.50
C THR A 398 1.12 -2.29 18.23
N THR A 399 1.85 -1.70 19.20
CA THR A 399 2.85 -2.40 19.99
C THR A 399 2.20 -3.50 20.84
N LEU A 400 1.17 -3.17 21.61
CA LEU A 400 0.51 -4.13 22.49
C LEU A 400 -0.21 -5.27 21.74
N ARG A 401 -0.93 -4.97 20.65
CA ARG A 401 -1.70 -5.99 19.92
C ARG A 401 -0.86 -7.00 19.15
N ASN A 402 0.27 -6.53 18.59
CA ASN A 402 0.99 -7.26 17.58
C ASN A 402 2.34 -7.76 18.03
N TYR A 403 2.83 -7.33 19.21
CA TYR A 403 4.21 -7.56 19.63
C TYR A 403 4.37 -8.02 21.09
N THR A 404 3.30 -8.35 21.79
CA THR A 404 3.34 -8.97 23.13
C THR A 404 3.18 -10.47 22.98
N TYR A 405 4.22 -11.13 22.51
CA TYR A 405 4.28 -12.58 22.42
C TYR A 405 5.28 -13.12 23.44
N ASP A 406 5.02 -14.32 23.93
CA ASP A 406 5.98 -15.01 24.76
C ASP A 406 7.13 -15.53 23.89
N THR A 407 8.37 -15.16 24.26
CA THR A 407 9.60 -15.60 23.56
C THR A 407 10.25 -16.79 24.26
N LYS A 408 9.73 -17.20 25.42
CA LYS A 408 10.21 -18.37 26.18
C LYS A 408 9.72 -19.68 25.56
N GLU A 409 10.41 -20.76 25.87
CA GLU A 409 9.90 -22.09 25.54
C GLU A 409 8.63 -22.37 26.36
N ALA A 410 7.69 -23.15 25.83
CA ALA A 410 6.42 -23.43 26.50
C ALA A 410 6.60 -23.98 27.89
N THR A 411 7.57 -24.87 28.08
CA THR A 411 7.91 -25.47 29.39
C THR A 411 8.45 -24.45 30.40
N GLU A 412 9.19 -23.44 29.95
CA GLU A 412 9.69 -22.36 30.82
C GLU A 412 8.55 -21.45 31.26
N SER A 413 7.67 -21.09 30.34
CA SER A 413 6.50 -20.27 30.64
C SER A 413 5.55 -20.98 31.62
N ASP A 414 5.31 -22.28 31.44
CA ASP A 414 4.49 -23.08 32.36
C ASP A 414 5.10 -23.13 33.76
N LEU A 415 6.42 -23.28 33.88
CA LEU A 415 7.13 -23.27 35.17
C LEU A 415 7.04 -21.90 35.86
N GLU A 416 7.11 -20.78 35.10
CA GLU A 416 6.92 -19.45 35.68
C GLU A 416 5.51 -19.23 36.17
N VAL A 417 4.49 -19.68 35.42
CA VAL A 417 3.10 -19.63 35.86
C VAL A 417 2.92 -20.44 37.16
N ILE A 418 3.47 -21.66 37.20
CA ILE A 418 3.41 -22.51 38.43
C ILE A 418 4.07 -21.78 39.60
N ARG A 419 5.27 -21.21 39.41
CA ARG A 419 5.97 -20.45 40.47
C ARG A 419 5.16 -19.23 40.94
N ALA A 420 4.58 -18.48 39.99
CA ALA A 420 3.77 -17.32 40.31
C ALA A 420 2.46 -17.64 41.05
N LEU A 421 1.95 -18.87 40.90
CA LEU A 421 0.74 -19.35 41.57
C LEU A 421 1.05 -20.13 42.86
N SER A 422 2.31 -20.44 43.14
CA SER A 422 2.76 -21.15 44.35
C SER A 422 3.12 -20.12 45.43
N PHE A 423 2.17 -19.82 46.30
CA PHE A 423 2.36 -18.97 47.48
C PHE A 423 2.67 -19.83 48.72
#